data_35f456bb1b886e2c54a8d6d7f6510f5d
#
_entry.id   35f456bb1b886e2c54a8d6d7f6510f5d
#
_cell.length_a   1.000
_cell.length_b   1.000
_cell.length_c   1.000
_cell.angle_alpha   90.00
_cell.angle_beta   90.00
_cell.angle_gamma   90.00
#
_symmetry.space_group_name_H-M   'P 1'
#
loop_
_entity.id
_entity.type
_entity.pdbx_description
1 polymer ?
#
loop_
_entity_poly.entity_id
_entity_poly.type
_entity_poly.pdbx_seq_one_letter_code
_entity_poly.pdbx_strand_id
1 'polypeptide(L)'
;MGLLEAIILAVLAASTPLLIAATGELVTERAGVLNLGVEGMMIVGAACGFGGAWLTGSTIIGALCGMLAGTLLSLVFAMMTLGLAVNQVATGLALTILGVGLSGLIGARFVGEKITTAPHLYIPGLTDIPLVGRILFGEDAFVYLSLALVIGVWLFLYRTRAGLVLRACGDNHVSAHALGYPVLRIRMFAVMFGGACAGLAGAYLPLAYTPFFIPGMTAGRGWIALALVVFSSWRPARLVVGAYLFGAVTILQLHAQGAGIGIPSQFMSALPYLATVIVLVLISRARTGGSTAPAALGTVFVPDR
;
A
#
# COMPACT_ATOMS: atom_id res chain seq x y z
N MET A 1 -2.68 -30.66 -0.28
CA MET A 1 -1.98 -29.37 -0.55
C MET A 1 -0.49 -29.62 -0.57
N GLY A 2 0.21 -29.34 -1.68
CA GLY A 2 1.66 -29.45 -1.74
C GLY A 2 2.30 -28.29 -0.95
N LEU A 3 3.48 -28.52 -0.36
CA LEU A 3 4.23 -27.46 0.35
C LEU A 3 4.46 -26.22 -0.53
N LEU A 4 4.78 -26.44 -1.79
CA LEU A 4 5.00 -25.36 -2.77
C LEU A 4 3.73 -24.52 -3.00
N GLU A 5 2.57 -25.16 -3.12
CA GLU A 5 1.28 -24.50 -3.27
C GLU A 5 0.98 -23.61 -2.06
N ALA A 6 1.17 -24.14 -0.83
CA ALA A 6 0.97 -23.37 0.39
C ALA A 6 1.90 -22.15 0.50
N ILE A 7 3.16 -22.30 0.09
CA ILE A 7 4.12 -21.18 0.07
C ILE A 7 3.68 -20.10 -0.93
N ILE A 8 3.25 -20.48 -2.14
CA ILE A 8 2.82 -19.51 -3.15
C ILE A 8 1.58 -18.74 -2.69
N LEU A 9 0.56 -19.42 -2.15
CA LEU A 9 -0.64 -18.78 -1.59
C LEU A 9 -0.28 -17.81 -0.44
N ALA A 10 0.61 -18.23 0.46
CA ALA A 10 1.09 -17.37 1.54
C ALA A 10 1.83 -16.12 1.00
N VAL A 11 2.62 -16.27 -0.07
CA VAL A 11 3.31 -15.13 -0.73
C VAL A 11 2.29 -14.17 -1.35
N LEU A 12 1.25 -14.66 -2.02
CA LEU A 12 0.17 -13.86 -2.58
C LEU A 12 -0.51 -13.04 -1.47
N ALA A 13 -0.92 -13.70 -0.39
CA ALA A 13 -1.58 -13.07 0.75
C ALA A 13 -0.68 -12.01 1.43
N ALA A 14 0.61 -12.32 1.66
CA ALA A 14 1.56 -11.38 2.30
C ALA A 14 1.88 -10.17 1.41
N SER A 15 1.86 -10.34 0.08
CA SER A 15 2.16 -9.27 -0.90
C SER A 15 0.99 -8.33 -1.13
N THR A 16 -0.24 -8.78 -0.95
CA THR A 16 -1.47 -8.05 -1.27
C THR A 16 -1.56 -6.68 -0.58
N PRO A 17 -1.38 -6.55 0.75
CA PRO A 17 -1.47 -5.25 1.41
C PRO A 17 -0.36 -4.30 0.95
N LEU A 18 0.83 -4.82 0.68
CA LEU A 18 1.95 -4.01 0.15
C LEU A 18 1.64 -3.50 -1.25
N LEU A 19 1.07 -4.35 -2.10
CA LEU A 19 0.72 -4.00 -3.48
C LEU A 19 -0.38 -2.94 -3.53
N ILE A 20 -1.41 -3.05 -2.69
CA ILE A 20 -2.51 -2.07 -2.61
C ILE A 20 -1.97 -0.72 -2.12
N ALA A 21 -1.25 -0.69 -1.00
CA ALA A 21 -0.71 0.55 -0.43
C ALA A 21 0.28 1.23 -1.37
N ALA A 22 1.24 0.47 -1.91
CA ALA A 22 2.24 0.99 -2.83
C ALA A 22 1.65 1.47 -4.17
N THR A 23 0.56 0.86 -4.64
CA THR A 23 -0.14 1.32 -5.85
C THR A 23 -0.81 2.68 -5.63
N GLY A 24 -1.42 2.88 -4.46
CA GLY A 24 -1.96 4.18 -4.06
C GLY A 24 -0.89 5.25 -3.96
N GLU A 25 0.20 4.94 -3.25
CA GLU A 25 1.30 5.87 -3.06
C GLU A 25 2.05 6.19 -4.37
N LEU A 26 2.15 5.24 -5.29
CA LEU A 26 2.69 5.49 -6.63
C LEU A 26 1.92 6.61 -7.36
N VAL A 27 0.60 6.67 -7.23
CA VAL A 27 -0.22 7.75 -7.82
C VAL A 27 0.03 9.07 -7.11
N THR A 28 0.13 9.08 -5.77
CA THR A 28 0.44 10.24 -4.95
C THR A 28 1.78 10.84 -5.32
N GLU A 29 2.83 10.01 -5.37
CA GLU A 29 4.18 10.46 -5.73
C GLU A 29 4.27 10.88 -7.21
N ARG A 30 3.56 10.22 -8.12
CA ARG A 30 3.47 10.64 -9.53
C ARG A 30 2.79 11.99 -9.71
N ALA A 31 1.97 12.44 -8.76
CA ALA A 31 1.43 13.80 -8.71
C ALA A 31 2.41 14.81 -8.08
N GLY A 32 3.56 14.37 -7.60
CA GLY A 32 4.58 15.22 -6.97
C GLY A 32 4.42 15.42 -5.47
N VAL A 33 3.64 14.58 -4.78
CA VAL A 33 3.42 14.65 -3.34
C VAL A 33 4.08 13.45 -2.67
N LEU A 34 4.89 13.70 -1.63
CA LEU A 34 5.55 12.67 -0.83
C LEU A 34 4.79 12.48 0.49
N ASN A 35 4.07 11.37 0.63
CA ASN A 35 3.25 11.10 1.79
C ASN A 35 3.88 10.04 2.71
N LEU A 36 4.61 10.48 3.73
CA LEU A 36 5.17 9.59 4.75
C LEU A 36 4.15 9.14 5.80
N GLY A 37 2.88 9.54 5.68
CA GLY A 37 1.78 9.15 6.56
C GLY A 37 1.10 7.82 6.23
N VAL A 38 1.56 7.12 5.20
CA VAL A 38 0.96 5.86 4.71
C VAL A 38 0.81 4.82 5.83
N GLU A 39 1.83 4.63 6.67
CA GLU A 39 1.78 3.70 7.81
C GLU A 39 0.66 4.08 8.79
N GLY A 40 0.52 5.37 9.12
CA GLY A 40 -0.56 5.88 9.97
C GLY A 40 -1.95 5.66 9.36
N MET A 41 -2.08 5.87 8.05
CA MET A 41 -3.32 5.62 7.32
C MET A 41 -3.68 4.14 7.28
N MET A 42 -2.68 3.27 7.07
CA MET A 42 -2.87 1.82 7.10
C MET A 42 -3.34 1.33 8.46
N ILE A 43 -2.70 1.74 9.56
CA ILE A 43 -3.03 1.22 10.87
C ILE A 43 -4.40 1.69 11.37
N VAL A 44 -4.79 2.95 11.07
CA VAL A 44 -6.15 3.43 11.34
C VAL A 44 -7.16 2.71 10.45
N GLY A 45 -6.82 2.48 9.18
CA GLY A 45 -7.61 1.66 8.27
C GLY A 45 -7.85 0.25 8.77
N ALA A 46 -6.84 -0.38 9.39
CA ALA A 46 -6.96 -1.69 10.02
C ALA A 46 -7.94 -1.67 11.22
N ALA A 47 -7.81 -0.68 12.12
CA ALA A 47 -8.69 -0.56 13.28
C ALA A 47 -10.15 -0.27 12.89
N CYS A 48 -10.36 0.69 11.97
CA CYS A 48 -11.70 1.03 11.49
C CYS A 48 -12.32 -0.08 10.63
N GLY A 49 -11.49 -0.74 9.81
CA GLY A 49 -11.91 -1.87 8.99
C GLY A 49 -12.37 -3.05 9.84
N PHE A 50 -11.60 -3.41 10.86
CA PHE A 50 -11.99 -4.43 11.82
C PHE A 50 -13.28 -4.05 12.54
N GLY A 51 -13.34 -2.81 13.09
CA GLY A 51 -14.53 -2.32 13.80
C GLY A 51 -15.80 -2.34 12.94
N GLY A 52 -15.69 -1.91 11.66
CA GLY A 52 -16.79 -1.95 10.70
C GLY A 52 -17.28 -3.39 10.44
N ALA A 53 -16.37 -4.34 10.26
CA ALA A 53 -16.71 -5.73 10.06
C ALA A 53 -17.29 -6.39 11.33
N TRP A 54 -16.73 -6.09 12.50
CA TRP A 54 -17.21 -6.61 13.78
C TRP A 54 -18.63 -6.15 14.09
N LEU A 55 -18.94 -4.86 13.83
CA LEU A 55 -20.27 -4.28 14.08
C LEU A 55 -21.35 -4.78 13.11
N THR A 56 -20.99 -5.04 11.87
CA THR A 56 -21.96 -5.33 10.80
C THR A 56 -21.97 -6.78 10.35
N GLY A 57 -20.97 -7.57 10.73
CA GLY A 57 -20.76 -8.94 10.23
C GLY A 57 -20.33 -8.99 8.76
N SER A 58 -20.01 -7.84 8.13
CA SER A 58 -19.68 -7.75 6.70
C SER A 58 -18.26 -7.28 6.46
N THR A 59 -17.44 -8.10 5.80
CA THR A 59 -16.07 -7.77 5.40
C THR A 59 -16.03 -6.63 4.37
N ILE A 60 -17.07 -6.50 3.54
CA ILE A 60 -17.17 -5.42 2.54
C ILE A 60 -17.34 -4.07 3.26
N ILE A 61 -18.24 -3.99 4.25
CA ILE A 61 -18.43 -2.78 5.05
C ILE A 61 -17.15 -2.46 5.83
N GLY A 62 -16.48 -3.47 6.37
CA GLY A 62 -15.17 -3.30 7.00
C GLY A 62 -14.14 -2.70 6.04
N ALA A 63 -14.03 -3.20 4.82
CA ALA A 63 -13.13 -2.67 3.80
C ALA A 63 -13.44 -1.20 3.47
N LEU A 64 -14.73 -0.86 3.30
CA LEU A 64 -15.18 0.52 3.05
C LEU A 64 -14.87 1.45 4.23
N CYS A 65 -15.07 0.99 5.47
CA CYS A 65 -14.70 1.76 6.67
C CYS A 65 -13.19 2.03 6.72
N GLY A 66 -12.36 1.03 6.40
CA GLY A 66 -10.92 1.20 6.32
C GLY A 66 -10.49 2.18 5.23
N MET A 67 -11.08 2.07 4.02
CA MET A 67 -10.84 3.03 2.94
C MET A 67 -11.21 4.46 3.33
N LEU A 68 -12.37 4.65 3.93
CA LEU A 68 -12.84 5.97 4.40
C LEU A 68 -11.90 6.54 5.47
N ALA A 69 -11.47 5.74 6.44
CA ALA A 69 -10.57 6.16 7.49
C ALA A 69 -9.20 6.62 6.92
N GLY A 70 -8.63 5.86 6.00
CA GLY A 70 -7.41 6.25 5.29
C GLY A 70 -7.59 7.51 4.45
N THR A 71 -8.72 7.64 3.75
CA THR A 71 -9.06 8.84 2.96
C THR A 71 -9.19 10.08 3.86
N LEU A 72 -9.85 9.97 5.01
CA LEU A 72 -10.00 11.09 5.96
C LEU A 72 -8.65 11.56 6.50
N LEU A 73 -7.75 10.63 6.90
CA LEU A 73 -6.40 10.99 7.31
C LEU A 73 -5.60 11.64 6.17
N SER A 74 -5.75 11.12 4.96
CA SER A 74 -5.06 11.70 3.78
C SER A 74 -5.61 13.08 3.43
N LEU A 75 -6.89 13.35 3.67
CA LEU A 75 -7.47 14.67 3.51
C LEU A 75 -6.84 15.66 4.51
N VAL A 76 -6.65 15.26 5.78
CA VAL A 76 -5.93 16.08 6.78
C VAL A 76 -4.51 16.36 6.30
N PHE A 77 -3.79 15.35 5.80
CA PHE A 77 -2.46 15.53 5.20
C PHE A 77 -2.48 16.52 4.04
N ALA A 78 -3.43 16.38 3.10
CA ALA A 78 -3.55 17.26 1.96
C ALA A 78 -3.88 18.70 2.36
N MET A 79 -4.77 18.90 3.33
CA MET A 79 -5.09 20.24 3.85
C MET A 79 -3.86 20.94 4.44
N MET A 80 -3.04 20.23 5.19
CA MET A 80 -1.81 20.78 5.78
C MET A 80 -0.73 21.04 4.72
N THR A 81 -0.48 20.08 3.84
CA THR A 81 0.65 20.14 2.90
C THR A 81 0.34 20.95 1.64
N LEU A 82 -0.88 20.84 1.11
CA LEU A 82 -1.29 21.52 -0.11
C LEU A 82 -2.04 22.83 0.19
N GLY A 83 -2.82 22.88 1.27
CA GLY A 83 -3.57 24.07 1.68
C GLY A 83 -2.74 25.08 2.46
N LEU A 84 -2.00 24.61 3.47
CA LEU A 84 -1.18 25.44 4.35
C LEU A 84 0.31 25.46 3.97
N ALA A 85 0.69 24.75 2.90
CA ALA A 85 2.06 24.66 2.43
C ALA A 85 3.10 24.16 3.47
N VAL A 86 2.66 23.32 4.41
CA VAL A 86 3.51 22.72 5.45
C VAL A 86 4.42 21.66 4.84
N ASN A 87 5.58 21.42 5.48
CA ASN A 87 6.53 20.40 5.03
C ASN A 87 5.88 19.00 5.00
N GLN A 88 5.94 18.35 3.84
CA GLN A 88 5.27 17.07 3.57
C GLN A 88 5.83 15.93 4.42
N VAL A 89 7.15 15.89 4.62
CA VAL A 89 7.84 14.87 5.42
C VAL A 89 7.42 14.97 6.89
N ALA A 90 7.52 16.17 7.46
CA ALA A 90 7.16 16.40 8.87
C ALA A 90 5.68 16.10 9.12
N THR A 91 4.79 16.55 8.23
CA THR A 91 3.35 16.29 8.33
C THR A 91 3.04 14.79 8.24
N GLY A 92 3.67 14.07 7.31
CA GLY A 92 3.48 12.63 7.15
C GLY A 92 3.92 11.84 8.39
N LEU A 93 5.09 12.17 8.95
CA LEU A 93 5.58 11.55 10.18
C LEU A 93 4.65 11.84 11.38
N ALA A 94 4.20 13.09 11.53
CA ALA A 94 3.25 13.47 12.58
C ALA A 94 1.93 12.69 12.45
N LEU A 95 1.42 12.54 11.21
CA LEU A 95 0.21 11.74 10.95
C LEU A 95 0.42 10.24 11.20
N THR A 96 1.61 9.73 11.00
CA THR A 96 1.92 8.34 11.37
C THR A 96 1.81 8.14 12.87
N ILE A 97 2.39 9.05 13.66
CA ILE A 97 2.31 8.99 15.14
C ILE A 97 0.86 9.14 15.60
N LEU A 98 0.13 10.11 15.03
CA LEU A 98 -1.30 10.29 15.28
C LEU A 98 -2.08 9.01 14.93
N GLY A 99 -1.81 8.41 13.79
CA GLY A 99 -2.47 7.18 13.32
C GLY A 99 -2.24 6.01 14.28
N VAL A 100 -1.02 5.83 14.77
CA VAL A 100 -0.71 4.82 15.79
C VAL A 100 -1.52 5.06 17.07
N GLY A 101 -1.58 6.31 17.57
CA GLY A 101 -2.38 6.65 18.73
C GLY A 101 -3.88 6.43 18.53
N LEU A 102 -4.42 6.90 17.40
CA LEU A 102 -5.84 6.72 17.06
C LEU A 102 -6.21 5.24 16.89
N SER A 103 -5.36 4.45 16.22
CA SER A 103 -5.62 3.02 16.05
C SER A 103 -5.63 2.28 17.38
N GLY A 104 -4.74 2.66 18.32
CA GLY A 104 -4.73 2.12 19.68
C GLY A 104 -6.02 2.44 20.44
N LEU A 105 -6.50 3.69 20.33
CA LEU A 105 -7.74 4.13 20.96
C LEU A 105 -8.97 3.43 20.37
N ILE A 106 -9.10 3.41 19.05
CA ILE A 106 -10.23 2.77 18.34
C ILE A 106 -10.18 1.25 18.54
N GLY A 107 -8.99 0.68 18.41
CA GLY A 107 -8.76 -0.75 18.45
C GLY A 107 -8.83 -1.37 19.84
N ALA A 108 -8.67 -0.57 20.92
CA ALA A 108 -8.67 -1.08 22.29
C ALA A 108 -9.91 -1.92 22.62
N ARG A 109 -11.06 -1.55 22.06
CA ARG A 109 -12.34 -2.26 22.24
C ARG A 109 -12.36 -3.62 21.56
N PHE A 110 -11.53 -3.84 20.56
CA PHE A 110 -11.56 -5.00 19.66
C PHE A 110 -10.46 -6.02 19.94
N VAL A 111 -9.59 -5.74 20.92
CA VAL A 111 -8.52 -6.66 21.28
C VAL A 111 -9.12 -7.94 21.90
N GLY A 112 -8.78 -9.09 21.31
CA GLY A 112 -9.33 -10.39 21.72
C GLY A 112 -10.59 -10.83 20.96
N GLU A 113 -11.23 -9.93 20.21
CA GLU A 113 -12.38 -10.25 19.38
C GLU A 113 -11.94 -10.91 18.06
N LYS A 114 -12.81 -11.75 17.51
CA LYS A 114 -12.60 -12.43 16.21
C LYS A 114 -13.74 -12.10 15.27
N ILE A 115 -13.41 -12.02 13.99
CA ILE A 115 -14.39 -11.85 12.91
C ILE A 115 -14.29 -13.00 11.92
N THR A 116 -15.34 -13.18 11.12
CA THR A 116 -15.30 -14.09 9.97
C THR A 116 -14.41 -13.50 8.90
N THR A 117 -13.42 -14.25 8.44
CA THR A 117 -12.52 -13.83 7.35
C THR A 117 -13.28 -13.62 6.04
N ALA A 118 -12.71 -12.80 5.17
CA ALA A 118 -13.19 -12.68 3.80
C ALA A 118 -13.22 -14.06 3.14
N PRO A 119 -14.32 -14.42 2.46
CA PRO A 119 -14.45 -15.73 1.84
C PRO A 119 -13.47 -15.85 0.67
N HIS A 120 -12.83 -17.02 0.56
CA HIS A 120 -12.08 -17.38 -0.63
C HIS A 120 -13.05 -17.66 -1.78
N LEU A 121 -12.71 -17.21 -2.96
CA LEU A 121 -13.46 -17.53 -4.17
C LEU A 121 -13.29 -19.01 -4.49
N TYR A 122 -14.41 -19.71 -4.71
CA TYR A 122 -14.42 -21.08 -5.19
C TYR A 122 -15.24 -21.16 -6.47
N ILE A 123 -14.57 -21.44 -7.59
CA ILE A 123 -15.21 -21.64 -8.88
C ILE A 123 -15.12 -23.14 -9.21
N PRO A 124 -16.25 -23.88 -9.16
CA PRO A 124 -16.25 -25.34 -9.42
C PRO A 124 -15.60 -25.65 -10.77
N GLY A 125 -14.71 -26.64 -10.79
CA GLY A 125 -13.98 -27.07 -11.98
C GLY A 125 -12.71 -26.28 -12.30
N LEU A 126 -12.63 -24.98 -12.02
CA LEU A 126 -11.44 -24.15 -12.22
C LEU A 126 -10.53 -24.18 -11.00
N THR A 127 -11.10 -24.11 -9.79
CA THR A 127 -10.34 -24.17 -8.53
C THR A 127 -9.81 -25.58 -8.25
N ASP A 128 -10.41 -26.60 -8.84
CA ASP A 128 -10.03 -28.02 -8.65
C ASP A 128 -8.83 -28.45 -9.51
N ILE A 129 -8.37 -27.61 -10.44
CA ILE A 129 -7.16 -27.88 -11.23
C ILE A 129 -5.95 -27.94 -10.28
N PRO A 130 -5.19 -29.05 -10.24
CA PRO A 130 -4.07 -29.19 -9.32
C PRO A 130 -3.03 -28.10 -9.56
N LEU A 131 -2.53 -27.49 -8.50
CA LEU A 131 -1.52 -26.45 -8.44
C LEU A 131 -1.98 -25.06 -8.95
N VAL A 132 -2.51 -24.98 -10.16
CA VAL A 132 -2.85 -23.72 -10.84
C VAL A 132 -4.23 -23.20 -10.44
N GLY A 133 -5.18 -24.09 -10.22
CA GLY A 133 -6.58 -23.74 -9.95
C GLY A 133 -6.74 -22.88 -8.70
N ARG A 134 -6.15 -23.29 -7.59
CA ARG A 134 -6.23 -22.54 -6.32
C ARG A 134 -5.44 -21.25 -6.36
N ILE A 135 -4.27 -21.22 -6.99
CA ILE A 135 -3.42 -20.02 -7.12
C ILE A 135 -4.11 -18.95 -7.95
N LEU A 136 -4.84 -19.32 -9.01
CA LEU A 136 -5.49 -18.36 -9.90
C LEU A 136 -6.96 -18.09 -9.58
N PHE A 137 -7.67 -19.03 -8.94
CA PHE A 137 -9.13 -18.96 -8.75
C PHE A 137 -9.58 -19.28 -7.32
N GLY A 138 -8.65 -19.45 -6.37
CA GLY A 138 -8.95 -19.81 -4.99
C GLY A 138 -8.56 -18.75 -3.96
N GLU A 139 -8.18 -17.55 -4.40
CA GLU A 139 -7.78 -16.47 -3.52
C GLU A 139 -8.98 -15.63 -3.05
N ASP A 140 -8.77 -14.77 -2.05
CA ASP A 140 -9.78 -13.82 -1.61
C ASP A 140 -9.97 -12.65 -2.60
N ALA A 141 -11.08 -11.93 -2.47
CA ALA A 141 -11.42 -10.83 -3.35
C ALA A 141 -10.38 -9.67 -3.34
N PHE A 142 -9.64 -9.49 -2.25
CA PHE A 142 -8.63 -8.43 -2.14
C PHE A 142 -7.40 -8.71 -3.00
N VAL A 143 -7.02 -9.98 -3.18
CA VAL A 143 -5.91 -10.37 -4.06
C VAL A 143 -6.24 -9.94 -5.50
N TYR A 144 -7.44 -10.30 -5.99
CA TYR A 144 -7.87 -9.90 -7.35
C TYR A 144 -8.03 -8.38 -7.47
N LEU A 145 -8.58 -7.74 -6.44
CA LEU A 145 -8.70 -6.29 -6.37
C LEU A 145 -7.33 -5.61 -6.45
N SER A 146 -6.31 -6.15 -5.79
CA SER A 146 -4.95 -5.60 -5.82
C SER A 146 -4.37 -5.60 -7.23
N LEU A 147 -4.54 -6.70 -7.97
CA LEU A 147 -4.10 -6.81 -9.36
C LEU A 147 -4.90 -5.90 -10.29
N ALA A 148 -6.23 -5.88 -10.12
CA ALA A 148 -7.11 -4.99 -10.89
C ALA A 148 -6.76 -3.51 -10.64
N LEU A 149 -6.43 -3.14 -9.41
CA LEU A 149 -6.00 -1.80 -9.02
C LEU A 149 -4.71 -1.40 -9.74
N VAL A 150 -3.70 -2.28 -9.77
CA VAL A 150 -2.44 -2.02 -10.49
C VAL A 150 -2.68 -1.83 -11.99
N ILE A 151 -3.50 -2.71 -12.58
CA ILE A 151 -3.85 -2.61 -14.01
C ILE A 151 -4.62 -1.30 -14.27
N GLY A 152 -5.58 -0.97 -13.42
CA GLY A 152 -6.35 0.27 -13.50
C GLY A 152 -5.47 1.51 -13.39
N VAL A 153 -4.53 1.54 -12.44
CA VAL A 153 -3.56 2.63 -12.29
C VAL A 153 -2.61 2.70 -13.48
N TRP A 154 -2.16 1.56 -14.01
CA TRP A 154 -1.34 1.55 -15.22
C TRP A 154 -2.11 2.15 -16.41
N LEU A 155 -3.35 1.71 -16.64
CA LEU A 155 -4.21 2.25 -17.70
C LEU A 155 -4.45 3.76 -17.48
N PHE A 156 -4.80 4.16 -16.27
CA PHE A 156 -5.03 5.55 -15.92
C PHE A 156 -3.79 6.42 -16.24
N LEU A 157 -2.62 6.04 -15.71
CA LEU A 157 -1.40 6.85 -15.86
C LEU A 157 -0.89 6.92 -17.30
N TYR A 158 -1.03 5.84 -18.09
CA TYR A 158 -0.37 5.77 -19.40
C TYR A 158 -1.32 5.81 -20.59
N ARG A 159 -2.63 5.62 -20.38
CA ARG A 159 -3.62 5.59 -21.46
C ARG A 159 -4.67 6.70 -21.38
N THR A 160 -4.70 7.51 -20.31
CA THR A 160 -5.70 8.58 -20.16
C THR A 160 -5.07 9.97 -20.18
N ARG A 161 -5.86 10.96 -20.62
CA ARG A 161 -5.48 12.39 -20.56
C ARG A 161 -5.31 12.86 -19.11
N ALA A 162 -6.17 12.41 -18.19
CA ALA A 162 -6.08 12.77 -16.78
C ALA A 162 -4.78 12.24 -16.14
N GLY A 163 -4.36 11.01 -16.45
CA GLY A 163 -3.08 10.47 -16.01
C GLY A 163 -1.86 11.20 -16.58
N LEU A 164 -1.96 11.69 -17.84
CA LEU A 164 -0.91 12.53 -18.42
C LEU A 164 -0.78 13.85 -17.63
N VAL A 165 -1.91 14.52 -17.37
CA VAL A 165 -1.94 15.78 -16.60
C VAL A 165 -1.43 15.57 -15.18
N LEU A 166 -1.81 14.49 -14.51
CA LEU A 166 -1.31 14.15 -13.18
C LEU A 166 0.23 14.04 -13.17
N ARG A 167 0.80 13.31 -14.13
CA ARG A 167 2.28 13.18 -14.26
C ARG A 167 2.94 14.52 -14.59
N ALA A 168 2.34 15.33 -15.45
CA ALA A 168 2.85 16.68 -15.76
C ALA A 168 2.89 17.57 -14.50
N CYS A 169 1.86 17.49 -13.62
CA CYS A 169 1.86 18.18 -12.33
C CYS A 169 2.98 17.70 -11.39
N GLY A 170 3.35 16.40 -11.47
CA GLY A 170 4.45 15.86 -10.69
C GLY A 170 5.83 16.18 -11.25
N ASP A 171 5.95 16.35 -12.56
CA ASP A 171 7.23 16.68 -13.20
C ASP A 171 7.50 18.19 -13.16
N ASN A 172 6.50 19.03 -13.48
CA ASN A 172 6.63 20.50 -13.43
C ASN A 172 5.27 21.15 -13.13
N HIS A 173 5.01 21.39 -11.85
CA HIS A 173 3.75 21.98 -11.40
C HIS A 173 3.58 23.43 -11.85
N VAL A 174 4.67 24.20 -12.01
CA VAL A 174 4.61 25.60 -12.48
C VAL A 174 4.14 25.63 -13.93
N SER A 175 4.74 24.83 -14.79
CA SER A 175 4.32 24.74 -16.19
C SER A 175 2.90 24.21 -16.33
N ALA A 176 2.49 23.21 -15.53
CA ALA A 176 1.12 22.70 -15.52
C ALA A 176 0.12 23.80 -15.10
N HIS A 177 0.47 24.61 -14.09
CA HIS A 177 -0.34 25.74 -13.65
C HIS A 177 -0.47 26.82 -14.73
N ALA A 178 0.63 27.18 -15.38
CA ALA A 178 0.64 28.16 -16.48
C ALA A 178 -0.24 27.74 -17.67
N LEU A 179 -0.42 26.43 -17.86
CA LEU A 179 -1.37 25.88 -18.85
C LEU A 179 -2.83 25.85 -18.37
N GLY A 180 -3.12 26.38 -17.17
CA GLY A 180 -4.47 26.49 -16.60
C GLY A 180 -4.95 25.24 -15.83
N TYR A 181 -4.08 24.26 -15.57
CA TYR A 181 -4.50 23.08 -14.79
C TYR A 181 -4.55 23.40 -13.28
N PRO A 182 -5.60 22.91 -12.56
CA PRO A 182 -5.76 23.13 -11.12
C PRO A 182 -4.86 22.18 -10.32
N VAL A 183 -3.56 22.43 -10.26
CA VAL A 183 -2.51 21.57 -9.68
C VAL A 183 -2.85 21.10 -8.27
N LEU A 184 -3.31 22.01 -7.39
CA LEU A 184 -3.66 21.66 -6.00
C LEU A 184 -4.80 20.63 -5.93
N ARG A 185 -5.84 20.80 -6.76
CA ARG A 185 -6.97 19.85 -6.80
C ARG A 185 -6.51 18.48 -7.31
N ILE A 186 -5.67 18.43 -8.35
CA ILE A 186 -5.14 17.20 -8.91
C ILE A 186 -4.30 16.46 -7.87
N ARG A 187 -3.40 17.17 -7.18
CA ARG A 187 -2.59 16.61 -6.08
C ARG A 187 -3.46 16.13 -4.92
N MET A 188 -4.49 16.89 -4.55
CA MET A 188 -5.43 16.51 -3.48
C MET A 188 -6.14 15.19 -3.81
N PHE A 189 -6.69 15.02 -5.01
CA PHE A 189 -7.34 13.78 -5.41
C PHE A 189 -6.36 12.59 -5.45
N ALA A 190 -5.11 12.81 -5.89
CA ALA A 190 -4.08 11.79 -5.87
C ALA A 190 -3.75 11.34 -4.43
N VAL A 191 -3.61 12.28 -3.50
CA VAL A 191 -3.38 11.99 -2.07
C VAL A 191 -4.57 11.26 -1.45
N MET A 192 -5.80 11.67 -1.74
CA MET A 192 -7.00 10.99 -1.24
C MET A 192 -7.09 9.55 -1.77
N PHE A 193 -6.77 9.33 -3.05
CA PHE A 193 -6.69 7.99 -3.63
C PHE A 193 -5.61 7.15 -2.95
N GLY A 194 -4.42 7.72 -2.70
CA GLY A 194 -3.35 7.07 -1.94
C GLY A 194 -3.80 6.68 -0.55
N GLY A 195 -4.48 7.58 0.17
CA GLY A 195 -5.04 7.32 1.49
C GLY A 195 -6.12 6.24 1.50
N ALA A 196 -6.99 6.21 0.50
CA ALA A 196 -8.00 5.15 0.34
C ALA A 196 -7.34 3.78 0.15
N CYS A 197 -6.31 3.69 -0.69
CA CYS A 197 -5.54 2.47 -0.89
C CYS A 197 -4.79 2.06 0.39
N ALA A 198 -4.17 3.00 1.09
CA ALA A 198 -3.50 2.72 2.36
C ALA A 198 -4.48 2.20 3.42
N GLY A 199 -5.64 2.84 3.57
CA GLY A 199 -6.69 2.39 4.48
C GLY A 199 -7.24 1.01 4.12
N LEU A 200 -7.45 0.73 2.84
CA LEU A 200 -7.87 -0.60 2.35
C LEU A 200 -6.80 -1.66 2.62
N ALA A 201 -5.53 -1.35 2.36
CA ALA A 201 -4.41 -2.24 2.63
C ALA A 201 -4.28 -2.56 4.12
N GLY A 202 -4.54 -1.57 4.98
CA GLY A 202 -4.62 -1.75 6.41
C GLY A 202 -5.79 -2.65 6.82
N ALA A 203 -6.99 -2.39 6.30
CA ALA A 203 -8.17 -3.18 6.57
C ALA A 203 -8.04 -4.64 6.11
N TYR A 204 -7.33 -4.91 5.02
CA TYR A 204 -7.06 -6.26 4.56
C TYR A 204 -6.43 -7.14 5.65
N LEU A 205 -5.55 -6.59 6.47
CA LEU A 205 -4.83 -7.36 7.49
C LEU A 205 -5.79 -8.09 8.45
N PRO A 206 -6.71 -7.40 9.15
CA PRO A 206 -7.64 -8.08 10.04
C PRO A 206 -8.83 -8.72 9.32
N LEU A 207 -9.16 -8.34 8.06
CA LEU A 207 -10.32 -8.88 7.34
C LEU A 207 -10.03 -10.18 6.60
N ALA A 208 -8.80 -10.38 6.13
CA ALA A 208 -8.44 -11.53 5.32
C ALA A 208 -7.16 -12.24 5.79
N TYR A 209 -6.12 -11.49 6.18
CA TYR A 209 -4.82 -12.06 6.50
C TYR A 209 -4.77 -12.70 7.90
N THR A 210 -5.27 -11.98 8.94
CA THR A 210 -5.34 -12.48 10.33
C THR A 210 -6.66 -12.05 10.95
N PRO A 211 -7.60 -12.98 11.30
CA PRO A 211 -8.98 -12.64 11.67
C PRO A 211 -9.15 -12.04 13.07
N PHE A 212 -8.24 -11.19 13.48
CA PHE A 212 -8.25 -10.48 14.75
C PHE A 212 -7.45 -9.17 14.65
N PHE A 213 -7.77 -8.22 15.50
CA PHE A 213 -7.03 -6.96 15.59
C PHE A 213 -5.94 -7.03 16.66
N ILE A 214 -4.74 -6.58 16.30
CA ILE A 214 -3.62 -6.38 17.23
C ILE A 214 -3.10 -4.96 17.07
N PRO A 215 -2.85 -4.21 18.17
CA PRO A 215 -2.16 -2.94 18.08
C PRO A 215 -0.82 -3.07 17.34
N GLY A 216 -0.57 -2.19 16.38
CA GLY A 216 0.67 -2.23 15.60
C GLY A 216 0.73 -3.31 14.51
N MET A 217 -0.38 -3.93 14.12
CA MET A 217 -0.40 -5.06 13.18
C MET A 217 0.13 -4.75 11.77
N THR A 218 0.21 -3.50 11.39
CA THR A 218 0.83 -3.08 10.11
C THR A 218 2.33 -3.31 10.11
N ALA A 219 2.99 -3.23 11.29
CA ALA A 219 4.40 -3.57 11.50
C ALA A 219 5.35 -2.94 10.46
N GLY A 220 5.12 -1.69 10.07
CA GLY A 220 5.96 -0.96 9.11
C GLY A 220 5.67 -1.25 7.64
N ARG A 221 4.60 -1.99 7.31
CA ARG A 221 4.24 -2.28 5.91
C ARG A 221 3.99 -1.03 5.08
N GLY A 222 3.52 0.06 5.68
CA GLY A 222 3.39 1.35 4.99
C GLY A 222 4.74 1.94 4.56
N TRP A 223 5.76 1.84 5.41
CA TRP A 223 7.12 2.25 5.07
C TRP A 223 7.72 1.39 3.95
N ILE A 224 7.44 0.09 3.99
CA ILE A 224 7.85 -0.83 2.93
C ILE A 224 7.15 -0.48 1.61
N ALA A 225 5.87 -0.10 1.64
CA ALA A 225 5.14 0.33 0.45
C ALA A 225 5.77 1.57 -0.20
N LEU A 226 6.19 2.57 0.60
CA LEU A 226 6.96 3.72 0.12
C LEU A 226 8.28 3.30 -0.54
N ALA A 227 9.05 2.43 0.13
CA ALA A 227 10.31 1.91 -0.42
C ALA A 227 10.09 1.17 -1.75
N LEU A 228 8.98 0.41 -1.87
CA LEU A 228 8.61 -0.30 -3.10
C LEU A 228 8.29 0.65 -4.27
N VAL A 229 7.71 1.82 -4.02
CA VAL A 229 7.46 2.83 -5.07
C VAL A 229 8.78 3.32 -5.63
N VAL A 230 9.74 3.66 -4.78
CA VAL A 230 11.10 4.06 -5.19
C VAL A 230 11.82 2.93 -5.92
N PHE A 231 11.76 1.69 -5.38
CA PHE A 231 12.28 0.47 -5.99
C PHE A 231 11.73 0.25 -7.40
N SER A 232 10.43 0.40 -7.57
CA SER A 232 9.76 0.22 -8.86
C SER A 232 10.11 1.31 -9.88
N SER A 233 10.83 2.35 -9.46
CA SER A 233 11.08 3.56 -10.27
C SER A 233 9.78 4.17 -10.77
N TRP A 234 8.77 4.22 -9.92
CA TRP A 234 7.42 4.73 -10.20
C TRP A 234 6.75 4.06 -11.40
N ARG A 235 7.02 2.77 -11.64
CA ARG A 235 6.41 1.97 -12.73
C ARG A 235 5.54 0.86 -12.16
N PRO A 236 4.21 0.81 -12.45
CA PRO A 236 3.29 -0.18 -11.87
C PRO A 236 3.70 -1.63 -12.11
N ALA A 237 4.22 -1.97 -13.30
CA ALA A 237 4.65 -3.34 -13.59
C ALA A 237 5.83 -3.80 -12.70
N ARG A 238 6.79 -2.91 -12.41
CA ARG A 238 7.91 -3.22 -11.51
C ARG A 238 7.46 -3.25 -10.05
N LEU A 239 6.42 -2.50 -9.70
CA LEU A 239 5.82 -2.52 -8.37
C LEU A 239 5.27 -3.90 -8.01
N VAL A 240 4.59 -4.56 -8.97
CA VAL A 240 4.12 -5.94 -8.80
C VAL A 240 5.29 -6.87 -8.48
N VAL A 241 6.35 -6.82 -9.28
CA VAL A 241 7.55 -7.67 -9.06
C VAL A 241 8.16 -7.40 -7.68
N GLY A 242 8.28 -6.13 -7.29
CA GLY A 242 8.81 -5.74 -5.97
C GLY A 242 7.96 -6.22 -4.81
N ALA A 243 6.64 -6.09 -4.89
CA ALA A 243 5.73 -6.52 -3.84
C ALA A 243 5.76 -8.05 -3.64
N TYR A 244 5.74 -8.81 -4.73
CA TYR A 244 5.83 -10.28 -4.64
C TYR A 244 7.23 -10.76 -4.22
N LEU A 245 8.29 -10.09 -4.63
CA LEU A 245 9.64 -10.39 -4.15
C LEU A 245 9.72 -10.20 -2.62
N PHE A 246 9.22 -9.06 -2.13
CA PHE A 246 9.22 -8.78 -0.69
C PHE A 246 8.36 -9.78 0.08
N GLY A 247 7.16 -10.10 -0.41
CA GLY A 247 6.29 -11.13 0.16
C GLY A 247 6.97 -12.51 0.18
N ALA A 248 7.64 -12.89 -0.91
CA ALA A 248 8.37 -14.15 -0.99
C ALA A 248 9.51 -14.22 0.04
N VAL A 249 10.31 -13.17 0.18
CA VAL A 249 11.39 -13.12 1.19
C VAL A 249 10.82 -13.21 2.60
N THR A 250 9.68 -12.54 2.89
CA THR A 250 9.01 -12.59 4.18
C THR A 250 8.51 -14.01 4.51
N ILE A 251 7.87 -14.67 3.56
CA ILE A 251 7.35 -16.03 3.77
C ILE A 251 8.45 -17.05 3.88
N LEU A 252 9.50 -16.97 3.04
CA LEU A 252 10.68 -17.83 3.13
C LEU A 252 11.41 -17.67 4.47
N GLN A 253 11.49 -16.44 4.97
CA GLN A 253 12.05 -16.16 6.31
C GLN A 253 11.25 -16.88 7.40
N LEU A 254 9.91 -16.81 7.38
CA LEU A 254 9.05 -17.47 8.36
C LEU A 254 9.21 -19.00 8.31
N HIS A 255 9.28 -19.58 7.12
CA HIS A 255 9.53 -21.00 6.94
C HIS A 255 10.91 -21.43 7.46
N ALA A 256 11.94 -20.63 7.18
CA ALA A 256 13.29 -20.88 7.66
C ALA A 256 13.39 -20.83 9.20
N GLN A 257 12.66 -19.90 9.84
CA GLN A 257 12.54 -19.84 11.29
C GLN A 257 11.85 -21.09 11.84
N GLY A 258 10.76 -21.52 11.22
CA GLY A 258 10.02 -22.73 11.60
C GLY A 258 10.84 -24.03 11.43
N ALA A 259 11.77 -24.05 10.47
CA ALA A 259 12.68 -25.18 10.25
C ALA A 259 13.84 -25.27 11.25
N GLY A 260 13.93 -24.36 12.22
CA GLY A 260 14.95 -24.40 13.28
C GLY A 260 16.36 -24.09 12.80
N ILE A 261 16.51 -23.34 11.70
CA ILE A 261 17.81 -22.87 11.24
C ILE A 261 18.38 -21.97 12.34
N GLY A 262 19.54 -22.31 12.91
CA GLY A 262 20.16 -21.68 14.08
C GLY A 262 20.61 -20.22 13.90
N ILE A 263 19.95 -19.45 13.06
CA ILE A 263 20.17 -18.02 12.84
C ILE A 263 19.22 -17.24 13.78
N PRO A 264 19.71 -16.23 14.53
CA PRO A 264 18.87 -15.41 15.38
C PRO A 264 17.68 -14.82 14.62
N SER A 265 16.48 -14.85 15.23
CA SER A 265 15.22 -14.38 14.62
C SER A 265 15.29 -12.92 14.17
N GLN A 266 16.05 -12.08 14.86
CA GLN A 266 16.27 -10.67 14.52
C GLN A 266 17.00 -10.51 13.19
N PHE A 267 18.00 -11.35 12.91
CA PHE A 267 18.70 -11.36 11.61
C PHE A 267 17.76 -11.77 10.49
N MET A 268 16.95 -12.80 10.72
CA MET A 268 15.99 -13.26 9.74
C MET A 268 14.92 -12.20 9.47
N SER A 269 14.46 -11.48 10.50
CA SER A 269 13.50 -10.38 10.33
C SER A 269 14.07 -9.18 9.56
N ALA A 270 15.38 -9.03 9.48
CA ALA A 270 16.05 -8.01 8.68
C ALA A 270 16.18 -8.40 7.18
N LEU A 271 16.05 -9.68 6.82
CA LEU A 271 16.25 -10.16 5.44
C LEU A 271 15.39 -9.44 4.39
N PRO A 272 14.07 -9.20 4.59
CA PRO A 272 13.26 -8.48 3.60
C PRO A 272 13.78 -7.06 3.34
N TYR A 273 14.25 -6.38 4.38
CA TYR A 273 14.80 -5.02 4.27
C TYR A 273 16.18 -5.04 3.59
N LEU A 274 17.03 -6.01 3.93
CA LEU A 274 18.31 -6.21 3.24
C LEU A 274 18.11 -6.53 1.76
N ALA A 275 17.15 -7.38 1.42
CA ALA A 275 16.81 -7.68 0.03
C ALA A 275 16.39 -6.42 -0.74
N THR A 276 15.56 -5.56 -0.14
CA THR A 276 15.19 -4.26 -0.76
C THR A 276 16.40 -3.36 -0.97
N VAL A 277 17.30 -3.26 0.00
CA VAL A 277 18.52 -2.45 -0.14
C VAL A 277 19.41 -2.98 -1.25
N ILE A 278 19.66 -4.30 -1.30
CA ILE A 278 20.47 -4.94 -2.34
C ILE A 278 19.89 -4.65 -3.72
N VAL A 279 18.58 -4.84 -3.88
CA VAL A 279 17.94 -4.63 -5.19
C VAL A 279 17.93 -3.16 -5.57
N LEU A 280 17.74 -2.22 -4.62
CA LEU A 280 17.87 -0.79 -4.87
C LEU A 280 19.29 -0.42 -5.36
N VAL A 281 20.34 -0.98 -4.74
CA VAL A 281 21.74 -0.77 -5.16
C VAL A 281 21.97 -1.33 -6.58
N LEU A 282 21.46 -2.52 -6.87
CA LEU A 282 21.59 -3.13 -8.21
C LEU A 282 20.89 -2.30 -9.29
N ILE A 283 19.66 -1.84 -9.02
CA ILE A 283 18.91 -0.98 -9.94
C ILE A 283 19.61 0.37 -10.12
N SER A 284 20.13 0.95 -9.04
CA SER A 284 20.85 2.23 -9.10
C SER A 284 22.12 2.12 -9.95
N ARG A 285 22.86 1.02 -9.83
CA ARG A 285 24.04 0.75 -10.67
C ARG A 285 23.73 0.53 -12.16
N ALA A 286 22.59 -0.10 -12.45
CA ALA A 286 22.16 -0.35 -13.82
C ALA A 286 21.63 0.89 -14.56
N ARG A 287 21.50 2.03 -13.86
CA ARG A 287 20.94 3.27 -14.39
C ARG A 287 22.04 4.16 -14.99
N THR A 288 22.19 4.09 -16.30
CA THR A 288 22.99 5.01 -17.10
C THR A 288 22.22 6.23 -17.62
N GLY A 289 20.96 6.40 -17.25
CA GLY A 289 20.09 7.50 -17.69
C GLY A 289 19.26 8.10 -16.54
N GLY A 290 18.99 9.39 -16.60
CA GLY A 290 18.42 10.29 -15.59
C GLY A 290 17.38 9.73 -14.61
N SER A 291 17.13 10.48 -13.55
CA SER A 291 16.12 10.13 -12.51
C SER A 291 14.75 9.89 -13.14
N THR A 292 14.07 8.78 -12.78
CA THR A 292 12.68 8.53 -13.16
C THR A 292 11.71 9.05 -12.11
N ALA A 293 12.23 9.62 -11.01
CA ALA A 293 11.42 10.29 -10.00
C ALA A 293 10.75 11.53 -10.62
N PRO A 294 9.52 11.83 -10.25
CA PRO A 294 8.91 13.11 -10.61
C PRO A 294 9.76 14.26 -10.12
N ALA A 295 10.09 15.22 -10.99
CA ALA A 295 11.07 16.26 -10.67
C ALA A 295 10.59 17.22 -9.56
N ALA A 296 9.28 17.40 -9.40
CA ALA A 296 8.68 18.20 -8.35
C ALA A 296 8.22 17.39 -7.13
N LEU A 297 8.71 16.13 -6.97
CA LEU A 297 8.36 15.29 -5.81
C LEU A 297 8.79 15.96 -4.49
N GLY A 298 7.85 16.08 -3.57
CA GLY A 298 8.09 16.67 -2.25
C GLY A 298 8.22 18.20 -2.25
N THR A 299 8.14 18.85 -3.42
CA THR A 299 8.22 20.32 -3.50
C THR A 299 6.87 20.95 -3.21
N VAL A 300 6.91 21.99 -2.38
CA VAL A 300 5.73 22.79 -2.07
C VAL A 300 5.35 23.64 -3.29
N PHE A 301 4.08 23.71 -3.61
CA PHE A 301 3.54 24.55 -4.66
C PHE A 301 2.55 25.55 -4.06
N VAL A 302 2.85 26.82 -4.21
CA VAL A 302 1.95 27.93 -3.88
C VAL A 302 1.65 28.65 -5.19
N PRO A 303 0.38 28.66 -5.65
CA PRO A 303 0.02 29.41 -6.84
C PRO A 303 0.25 30.89 -6.60
N ASP A 304 0.81 31.59 -7.59
CA ASP A 304 0.91 33.04 -7.56
C ASP A 304 -0.50 33.63 -7.43
N ARG A 305 -0.67 34.55 -6.45
CA ARG A 305 -1.94 35.23 -6.17
C ARG A 305 -2.10 36.42 -7.11
#